data_13f4a463689df75a19466a9bbda18c10
#
_entry.id   13f4a463689df75a19466a9bbda18c10
#
_cell.length_a   1.000
_cell.length_b   1.000
_cell.length_c   1.000
_cell.angle_alpha   90.00
_cell.angle_beta   90.00
_cell.angle_gamma   90.00
#
_symmetry.space_group_name_H-M   'P 1'
#
loop_
_entity.id
_entity.type
_entity.pdbx_description
1 polymer ?
#
loop_
_entity_poly.entity_id
_entity_poly.type
_entity_poly.pdbx_seq_one_letter_code
_entity_poly.pdbx_strand_id
1 'polypeptide(L)'
;DKTIKDYTEEPSIKLYCVPKVQLDKNVKDIGQFDGITLNSVLMRPKSRGEIKLKSSDPYDMPLLNPNYLNHEDDKRLQISAFKYSREILNTKPLNDIVINEVFPGEKVKTDEDILNHCKKSIKTNWHPVGTCKMGTYEDINAVCDTNLRVKGVRGLRIFDASSFPNLVAGNTNAPVIAFALKAVTELINEY
;
A
#
# COMPACT_ATOMS: atom_id res chain seq x y z
N ASP A 1 -18.04 9.56 -11.02
CA ASP A 1 -17.41 8.28 -11.31
C ASP A 1 -18.07 7.19 -10.48
N LYS A 2 -18.65 6.16 -11.13
CA LYS A 2 -19.45 5.11 -10.47
C LYS A 2 -18.65 4.28 -9.44
N THR A 3 -17.34 4.39 -9.42
CA THR A 3 -16.43 3.65 -8.52
C THR A 3 -16.46 4.16 -7.07
N ILE A 4 -17.04 5.31 -6.81
CA ILE A 4 -17.04 5.94 -5.46
C ILE A 4 -18.45 5.99 -4.85
N LYS A 5 -19.48 5.56 -5.57
CA LYS A 5 -20.88 5.74 -5.16
C LYS A 5 -21.46 4.67 -4.22
N ASP A 6 -20.77 3.58 -4.01
CA ASP A 6 -21.28 2.53 -3.13
C ASP A 6 -20.66 2.66 -1.73
N TYR A 7 -21.31 3.45 -0.89
CA TYR A 7 -20.92 3.69 0.51
C TYR A 7 -21.07 2.46 1.42
N THR A 8 -21.57 1.36 0.88
CA THR A 8 -21.70 0.09 1.60
C THR A 8 -20.44 -0.76 1.51
N GLU A 9 -19.51 -0.43 0.60
CA GLU A 9 -18.26 -1.13 0.43
C GLU A 9 -17.13 -0.48 1.24
N GLU A 10 -16.15 -1.29 1.61
CA GLU A 10 -14.94 -0.83 2.28
C GLU A 10 -14.14 0.15 1.41
N PRO A 11 -13.49 1.17 2.00
CA PRO A 11 -12.79 2.20 1.25
C PRO A 11 -11.66 1.62 0.40
N SER A 12 -11.57 2.08 -0.84
CA SER A 12 -10.55 1.65 -1.81
C SER A 12 -9.31 2.55 -1.79
N ILE A 13 -9.48 3.80 -1.34
CA ILE A 13 -8.44 4.83 -1.33
C ILE A 13 -8.40 5.50 0.05
N LYS A 14 -7.20 5.76 0.54
CA LYS A 14 -6.94 6.61 1.70
C LYS A 14 -6.14 7.83 1.27
N LEU A 15 -6.53 8.99 1.74
CA LEU A 15 -5.79 10.23 1.54
C LEU A 15 -5.09 10.64 2.84
N TYR A 16 -3.80 10.94 2.76
CA TYR A 16 -3.05 11.58 3.82
C TYR A 16 -2.85 13.05 3.47
N CYS A 17 -3.37 13.94 4.32
CA CYS A 17 -3.09 15.35 4.25
C CYS A 17 -1.91 15.65 5.18
N VAL A 18 -0.81 16.11 4.61
CA VAL A 18 0.39 16.50 5.36
C VAL A 18 0.53 18.02 5.27
N PRO A 19 0.52 18.74 6.42
CA PRO A 19 0.59 20.21 6.43
C PRO A 19 2.02 20.73 6.18
N LYS A 20 2.66 20.20 5.15
CA LYS A 20 3.95 20.66 4.62
C LYS A 20 4.14 20.15 3.20
N VAL A 21 5.02 20.78 2.46
CA VAL A 21 5.46 20.27 1.16
C VAL A 21 6.31 19.02 1.35
N GLN A 22 5.87 17.91 0.76
CA GLN A 22 6.64 16.68 0.66
C GLN A 22 7.00 16.44 -0.81
N LEU A 23 8.28 16.64 -1.12
CA LEU A 23 8.78 16.38 -2.47
C LEU A 23 9.46 15.03 -2.53
N ASP A 24 9.48 14.45 -3.71
CA ASP A 24 10.34 13.31 -3.99
C ASP A 24 11.81 13.75 -3.94
N LYS A 25 12.71 12.85 -3.52
CA LYS A 25 14.17 13.09 -3.49
C LYS A 25 14.74 13.52 -4.84
N ASN A 26 14.02 13.24 -5.92
CA ASN A 26 14.40 13.60 -7.29
C ASN A 26 13.94 15.00 -7.71
N VAL A 27 13.11 15.67 -6.90
CA VAL A 27 12.70 17.05 -7.16
C VAL A 27 13.74 17.97 -6.54
N LYS A 28 14.54 18.58 -7.41
CA LYS A 28 15.55 19.55 -7.00
C LYS A 28 14.87 20.79 -6.44
N ASP A 29 15.56 21.39 -5.50
CA ASP A 29 15.26 22.57 -4.72
C ASP A 29 14.26 23.54 -5.38
N ILE A 30 13.02 23.50 -4.90
CA ILE A 30 11.96 24.45 -5.29
C ILE A 30 11.79 25.58 -4.26
N GLY A 31 12.76 25.74 -3.36
CA GLY A 31 12.72 26.70 -2.28
C GLY A 31 11.91 26.26 -1.05
N GLN A 32 12.02 26.99 0.04
CA GLN A 32 11.19 26.81 1.23
C GLN A 32 9.94 27.67 1.09
N PHE A 33 8.78 27.02 1.09
CA PHE A 33 7.48 27.71 1.11
C PHE A 33 6.47 26.86 1.89
N ASP A 34 5.45 27.52 2.39
CA ASP A 34 4.35 26.85 3.08
C ASP A 34 3.49 26.10 2.07
N GLY A 35 3.01 24.95 2.43
CA GLY A 35 2.16 24.15 1.57
C GLY A 35 1.62 22.90 2.22
N ILE A 36 0.73 22.25 1.51
CA ILE A 36 0.14 20.96 1.90
C ILE A 36 0.41 19.91 0.85
N THR A 37 0.48 18.68 1.27
CA THR A 37 0.62 17.52 0.37
C THR A 37 -0.52 16.55 0.61
N LEU A 38 -1.22 16.16 -0.44
CA LEU A 38 -2.15 15.03 -0.42
C LEU A 38 -1.47 13.80 -1.03
N ASN A 39 -1.29 12.78 -0.22
CA ASN A 39 -0.79 11.48 -0.67
C ASN A 39 -1.97 10.50 -0.77
N SER A 40 -2.20 9.96 -1.95
CA SER A 40 -3.21 8.91 -2.17
C SER A 40 -2.60 7.52 -2.01
N VAL A 41 -3.28 6.66 -1.28
CA VAL A 41 -2.84 5.29 -0.98
C VAL A 41 -3.95 4.32 -1.36
N LEU A 42 -3.62 3.32 -2.18
CA LEU A 42 -4.52 2.21 -2.49
C LEU A 42 -4.62 1.30 -1.27
N MET A 43 -5.83 1.07 -0.78
CA MET A 43 -6.06 0.30 0.44
C MET A 43 -6.02 -1.21 0.20
N ARG A 44 -6.44 -1.66 -0.98
CA ARG A 44 -6.49 -3.07 -1.37
C ARG A 44 -5.96 -3.27 -2.80
N PRO A 45 -4.66 -3.04 -3.02
CA PRO A 45 -4.07 -3.23 -4.34
C PRO A 45 -4.18 -4.68 -4.79
N LYS A 46 -4.44 -4.90 -6.08
CA LYS A 46 -4.45 -6.23 -6.72
C LYS A 46 -3.09 -6.63 -7.25
N SER A 47 -2.21 -5.68 -7.48
CA SER A 47 -0.81 -5.94 -7.86
C SER A 47 -0.13 -6.77 -6.78
N ARG A 48 0.69 -7.74 -7.20
CA ARG A 48 1.46 -8.60 -6.30
C ARG A 48 2.92 -8.51 -6.65
N GLY A 49 3.74 -8.37 -5.62
CA GLY A 49 5.18 -8.41 -5.69
C GLY A 49 5.73 -9.76 -5.22
N GLU A 50 7.04 -9.84 -5.14
CA GLU A 50 7.75 -11.02 -4.70
C GLU A 50 9.04 -10.66 -3.95
N ILE A 51 9.47 -11.58 -3.08
CA ILE A 51 10.78 -11.54 -2.43
C ILE A 51 11.52 -12.81 -2.85
N LYS A 52 12.77 -12.64 -3.30
CA LYS A 52 13.63 -13.76 -3.70
C LYS A 52 14.97 -13.67 -2.98
N LEU A 53 15.57 -14.83 -2.70
CA LEU A 53 16.95 -14.86 -2.26
C LEU A 53 17.87 -14.37 -3.41
N LYS A 54 18.83 -13.53 -3.08
CA LYS A 54 19.83 -13.04 -4.02
C LYS A 54 20.92 -14.09 -4.24
N SER A 55 21.31 -14.78 -3.17
CA SER A 55 22.31 -15.83 -3.15
C SER A 55 22.07 -16.81 -2.00
N SER A 56 22.98 -17.76 -1.79
CA SER A 56 22.99 -18.66 -0.62
C SER A 56 23.61 -18.04 0.64
N ASP A 57 24.20 -16.83 0.53
CA ASP A 57 24.74 -16.12 1.69
C ASP A 57 23.59 -15.50 2.50
N PRO A 58 23.41 -15.87 3.79
CA PRO A 58 22.35 -15.35 4.64
C PRO A 58 22.49 -13.86 4.97
N TYR A 59 23.66 -13.26 4.74
CA TYR A 59 23.91 -11.83 4.92
C TYR A 59 23.57 -10.98 3.69
N ASP A 60 23.36 -11.61 2.55
CA ASP A 60 22.91 -10.88 1.36
C ASP A 60 21.46 -10.41 1.51
N MET A 61 21.23 -9.12 1.25
CA MET A 61 19.87 -8.57 1.23
C MET A 61 19.03 -9.25 0.13
N PRO A 62 17.79 -9.65 0.40
CA PRO A 62 16.94 -10.28 -0.59
C PRO A 62 16.60 -9.30 -1.73
N LEU A 63 16.26 -9.86 -2.87
CA LEU A 63 15.70 -9.12 -4.00
C LEU A 63 14.23 -8.79 -3.71
N LEU A 64 13.90 -7.50 -3.66
CA LEU A 64 12.56 -7.01 -3.41
C LEU A 64 11.97 -6.46 -4.70
N ASN A 65 10.90 -7.06 -5.19
CA ASN A 65 10.11 -6.56 -6.30
C ASN A 65 8.67 -6.29 -5.84
N PRO A 66 8.31 -5.04 -5.48
CA PRO A 66 6.95 -4.71 -5.05
C PRO A 66 5.93 -4.81 -6.20
N ASN A 67 6.38 -4.68 -7.45
CA ASN A 67 5.56 -4.77 -8.65
C ASN A 67 4.32 -3.84 -8.64
N TYR A 68 4.50 -2.61 -8.11
CA TYR A 68 3.42 -1.64 -7.99
C TYR A 68 2.78 -1.29 -9.33
N LEU A 69 1.46 -1.06 -9.31
CA LEU A 69 0.67 -0.68 -10.49
C LEU A 69 0.80 -1.66 -11.68
N ASN A 70 1.05 -2.93 -11.41
CA ASN A 70 1.07 -3.95 -12.46
C ASN A 70 -0.35 -4.35 -12.90
N HIS A 71 -1.33 -4.31 -11.98
CA HIS A 71 -2.73 -4.63 -12.28
C HIS A 71 -3.46 -3.41 -12.83
N GLU A 72 -4.31 -3.60 -13.86
CA GLU A 72 -5.04 -2.49 -14.50
C GLU A 72 -6.01 -1.77 -13.56
N ASP A 73 -6.65 -2.49 -12.65
CA ASP A 73 -7.54 -1.87 -11.66
C ASP A 73 -6.78 -0.92 -10.73
N ASP A 74 -5.55 -1.28 -10.32
CA ASP A 74 -4.73 -0.41 -9.49
C ASP A 74 -4.33 0.86 -10.23
N LYS A 75 -4.02 0.75 -11.53
CA LYS A 75 -3.72 1.92 -12.38
C LYS A 75 -4.92 2.85 -12.47
N ARG A 76 -6.10 2.30 -12.81
CA ARG A 76 -7.34 3.09 -12.89
C ARG A 76 -7.67 3.77 -11.57
N LEU A 77 -7.59 3.01 -10.47
CA LEU A 77 -7.89 3.52 -9.13
C LEU A 77 -6.90 4.61 -8.71
N GLN A 78 -5.60 4.45 -9.02
CA GLN A 78 -4.58 5.45 -8.70
C GLN A 78 -4.78 6.74 -9.51
N ILE A 79 -5.15 6.64 -10.79
CA ILE A 79 -5.50 7.80 -11.61
C ILE A 79 -6.72 8.53 -11.02
N SER A 80 -7.77 7.80 -10.65
CA SER A 80 -8.96 8.37 -10.03
C SER A 80 -8.63 9.05 -8.71
N ALA A 81 -7.81 8.41 -7.87
CA ALA A 81 -7.36 8.97 -6.59
C ALA A 81 -6.59 10.28 -6.76
N PHE A 82 -5.74 10.35 -7.76
CA PHE A 82 -5.00 11.56 -8.11
C PHE A 82 -5.94 12.70 -8.53
N LYS A 83 -6.87 12.43 -9.46
CA LYS A 83 -7.88 13.41 -9.90
C LYS A 83 -8.73 13.90 -8.72
N TYR A 84 -9.17 12.98 -7.87
CA TYR A 84 -9.95 13.31 -6.68
C TYR A 84 -9.18 14.16 -5.68
N SER A 85 -7.88 13.91 -5.51
CA SER A 85 -7.02 14.77 -4.69
C SER A 85 -6.98 16.20 -5.20
N ARG A 86 -6.90 16.42 -6.52
CA ARG A 86 -6.97 17.73 -7.13
C ARG A 86 -8.34 18.39 -6.93
N GLU A 87 -9.43 17.64 -7.07
CA GLU A 87 -10.78 18.11 -6.83
C GLU A 87 -10.94 18.63 -5.40
N ILE A 88 -10.45 17.87 -4.41
CA ILE A 88 -10.47 18.28 -3.00
C ILE A 88 -9.72 19.61 -2.80
N LEU A 89 -8.52 19.73 -3.34
CA LEU A 89 -7.72 20.96 -3.20
C LEU A 89 -8.35 22.16 -3.90
N ASN A 90 -9.13 21.92 -4.95
CA ASN A 90 -9.85 22.97 -5.70
C ASN A 90 -11.26 23.23 -5.17
N THR A 91 -11.65 22.62 -4.03
CA THR A 91 -12.97 22.84 -3.40
C THR A 91 -12.84 23.72 -2.16
N LYS A 92 -13.86 24.56 -1.91
CA LYS A 92 -13.89 25.38 -0.68
C LYS A 92 -13.93 24.53 0.60
N PRO A 93 -13.26 24.94 1.66
CA PRO A 93 -12.50 26.21 1.81
C PRO A 93 -11.04 26.14 1.33
N LEU A 94 -10.54 24.98 0.86
CA LEU A 94 -9.12 24.80 0.54
C LEU A 94 -8.67 25.67 -0.63
N ASN A 95 -9.51 25.85 -1.65
CA ASN A 95 -9.17 26.69 -2.79
C ASN A 95 -9.07 28.19 -2.46
N ASP A 96 -9.51 28.61 -1.28
CA ASP A 96 -9.34 30.00 -0.83
C ASP A 96 -7.90 30.26 -0.34
N ILE A 97 -7.14 29.19 -0.03
CA ILE A 97 -5.76 29.28 0.50
C ILE A 97 -4.72 28.62 -0.39
N VAL A 98 -5.12 27.70 -1.28
CA VAL A 98 -4.23 27.04 -2.24
C VAL A 98 -4.00 27.97 -3.43
N ILE A 99 -2.75 28.39 -3.63
CA ILE A 99 -2.37 29.33 -4.70
C ILE A 99 -2.14 28.56 -6.01
N ASN A 100 -1.37 27.49 -5.97
CA ASN A 100 -1.04 26.68 -7.15
C ASN A 100 -0.58 25.26 -6.77
N GLU A 101 -0.62 24.35 -7.73
CA GLU A 101 -0.04 23.03 -7.62
C GLU A 101 1.44 23.08 -7.99
N VAL A 102 2.31 22.79 -7.03
CA VAL A 102 3.76 22.79 -7.22
C VAL A 102 4.26 21.47 -7.79
N PHE A 103 3.69 20.35 -7.33
CA PHE A 103 4.09 19.01 -7.75
C PHE A 103 2.88 18.08 -7.84
N PRO A 104 2.70 17.38 -8.95
CA PRO A 104 3.54 17.32 -10.15
C PRO A 104 3.47 18.55 -11.06
N GLY A 105 2.54 19.48 -10.82
CA GLY A 105 2.33 20.70 -11.58
C GLY A 105 1.35 20.52 -12.75
N GLU A 106 0.95 21.63 -13.31
CA GLU A 106 -0.15 21.75 -14.30
C GLU A 106 0.06 20.99 -15.62
N LYS A 107 1.28 20.56 -15.90
CA LYS A 107 1.61 19.81 -17.14
C LYS A 107 1.09 18.38 -17.14
N VAL A 108 0.84 17.81 -15.96
CA VAL A 108 0.31 16.44 -15.79
C VAL A 108 -1.21 16.50 -15.85
N LYS A 109 -1.79 16.29 -17.03
CA LYS A 109 -3.24 16.50 -17.30
C LYS A 109 -3.96 15.22 -17.71
N THR A 110 -3.39 14.48 -18.65
CA THR A 110 -4.03 13.28 -19.20
C THR A 110 -3.87 12.10 -18.24
N ASP A 111 -4.69 11.06 -18.42
CA ASP A 111 -4.59 9.82 -17.65
C ASP A 111 -3.22 9.16 -17.83
N GLU A 112 -2.65 9.27 -19.02
CA GLU A 112 -1.30 8.79 -19.31
C GLU A 112 -0.24 9.60 -18.54
N ASP A 113 -0.33 10.93 -18.55
CA ASP A 113 0.60 11.79 -17.79
C ASP A 113 0.53 11.47 -16.30
N ILE A 114 -0.69 11.33 -15.75
CA ILE A 114 -0.94 10.98 -14.35
C ILE A 114 -0.33 9.61 -14.02
N LEU A 115 -0.59 8.61 -14.86
CA LEU A 115 -0.03 7.27 -14.64
C LEU A 115 1.49 7.27 -14.70
N ASN A 116 2.07 8.00 -15.66
CA ASN A 116 3.52 8.13 -15.80
C ASN A 116 4.14 8.87 -14.60
N HIS A 117 3.46 9.89 -14.08
CA HIS A 117 3.85 10.55 -12.84
C HIS A 117 3.79 9.55 -11.66
N CYS A 118 2.67 8.84 -11.48
CA CYS A 118 2.51 7.86 -10.42
C CYS A 118 3.59 6.78 -10.45
N LYS A 119 3.91 6.21 -11.62
CA LYS A 119 4.97 5.22 -11.76
C LYS A 119 6.34 5.71 -11.31
N LYS A 120 6.62 7.01 -11.45
CA LYS A 120 7.89 7.63 -11.03
C LYS A 120 7.93 8.01 -9.56
N SER A 121 6.77 8.34 -8.97
CA SER A 121 6.66 8.87 -7.61
C SER A 121 6.13 7.85 -6.59
N ILE A 122 5.64 6.69 -7.04
CA ILE A 122 5.10 5.66 -6.14
C ILE A 122 6.16 5.11 -5.21
N LYS A 123 5.77 4.91 -3.96
CA LYS A 123 6.62 4.33 -2.92
C LYS A 123 5.78 3.58 -1.91
N THR A 124 6.44 2.80 -1.09
CA THR A 124 5.78 2.07 0.00
C THR A 124 5.18 3.02 1.02
N ASN A 125 4.03 2.65 1.56
CA ASN A 125 3.44 3.27 2.76
C ASN A 125 3.82 2.50 4.05
N TRP A 126 4.86 1.68 3.99
CA TRP A 126 5.42 0.92 5.12
C TRP A 126 4.49 -0.12 5.73
N HIS A 127 3.56 -0.65 4.93
CA HIS A 127 2.61 -1.67 5.34
C HIS A 127 2.65 -2.92 4.44
N PRO A 128 3.83 -3.52 4.15
CA PRO A 128 3.90 -4.75 3.37
C PRO A 128 3.32 -5.93 4.17
N VAL A 129 2.66 -6.85 3.46
CA VAL A 129 2.10 -8.07 4.03
C VAL A 129 2.23 -9.24 3.05
N GLY A 130 1.97 -10.46 3.50
CA GLY A 130 1.70 -11.60 2.62
C GLY A 130 2.91 -12.32 2.05
N THR A 131 4.13 -12.03 2.48
CA THR A 131 5.35 -12.72 2.00
C THR A 131 5.42 -14.18 2.47
N CYS A 132 4.68 -14.53 3.54
CA CYS A 132 4.49 -15.89 4.04
C CYS A 132 2.99 -16.19 4.21
N LYS A 133 2.16 -15.76 3.25
CA LYS A 133 0.70 -15.77 3.40
C LYS A 133 0.14 -17.12 3.86
N MET A 134 -0.87 -17.07 4.71
CA MET A 134 -1.67 -18.24 5.04
C MET A 134 -2.69 -18.56 3.94
N GLY A 135 -3.09 -19.81 3.85
CA GLY A 135 -4.12 -20.28 2.95
C GLY A 135 -4.49 -21.73 3.22
N THR A 136 -5.43 -22.26 2.45
CA THR A 136 -5.78 -23.68 2.55
C THR A 136 -4.59 -24.56 2.14
N TYR A 137 -4.66 -25.84 2.46
CA TYR A 137 -3.57 -26.77 2.12
C TYR A 137 -3.34 -26.85 0.61
N GLU A 138 -4.40 -26.72 -0.19
CA GLU A 138 -4.42 -26.77 -1.65
C GLU A 138 -3.87 -25.49 -2.30
N ASP A 139 -3.81 -24.37 -1.57
CA ASP A 139 -3.21 -23.13 -2.10
C ASP A 139 -1.69 -23.28 -2.19
N ILE A 140 -1.21 -23.60 -3.39
CA ILE A 140 0.22 -23.77 -3.68
C ILE A 140 1.05 -22.50 -3.40
N ASN A 141 0.41 -21.34 -3.39
CA ASN A 141 1.07 -20.06 -3.11
C ASN A 141 1.06 -19.69 -1.61
N ALA A 142 0.40 -20.48 -0.77
CA ALA A 142 0.40 -20.25 0.67
C ALA A 142 1.62 -20.92 1.31
N VAL A 143 2.36 -20.16 2.10
CA VAL A 143 3.50 -20.64 2.90
C VAL A 143 3.02 -21.28 4.20
N CYS A 144 1.99 -20.71 4.81
CA CYS A 144 1.37 -21.24 6.02
C CYS A 144 0.00 -21.83 5.74
N ASP A 145 -0.41 -22.82 6.54
CA ASP A 145 -1.78 -23.28 6.60
C ASP A 145 -2.67 -22.28 7.38
N THR A 146 -3.97 -22.57 7.50
CA THR A 146 -4.92 -21.71 8.23
C THR A 146 -4.69 -21.67 9.74
N ASN A 147 -3.87 -22.58 10.28
CA ASN A 147 -3.41 -22.58 11.66
C ASN A 147 -2.01 -21.96 11.82
N LEU A 148 -1.54 -21.24 10.78
CA LEU A 148 -0.27 -20.51 10.75
C LEU A 148 0.97 -21.40 10.85
N ARG A 149 0.84 -22.72 10.61
CA ARG A 149 1.96 -23.66 10.55
C ARG A 149 2.62 -23.57 9.18
N VAL A 150 3.95 -23.45 9.15
CA VAL A 150 4.69 -23.43 7.90
C VAL A 150 4.59 -24.80 7.21
N LYS A 151 4.08 -24.81 5.98
CA LYS A 151 3.92 -26.05 5.20
C LYS A 151 5.27 -26.73 4.96
N GLY A 152 5.34 -28.03 5.21
CA GLY A 152 6.55 -28.81 5.03
C GLY A 152 7.60 -28.69 6.15
N VAL A 153 7.38 -27.84 7.16
CA VAL A 153 8.30 -27.66 8.30
C VAL A 153 7.56 -27.96 9.61
N ARG A 154 8.12 -28.88 10.43
CA ARG A 154 7.53 -29.23 11.72
C ARG A 154 7.91 -28.21 12.80
N GLY A 155 6.96 -27.84 13.65
CA GLY A 155 7.20 -27.01 14.83
C GLY A 155 7.43 -25.52 14.54
N LEU A 156 7.16 -25.04 13.33
CA LEU A 156 7.33 -23.63 12.96
C LEU A 156 5.98 -22.99 12.61
N ARG A 157 5.72 -21.82 13.20
CA ARG A 157 4.54 -20.97 12.89
C ARG A 157 4.97 -19.53 12.68
N ILE A 158 4.14 -18.76 11.97
CA ILE A 158 4.37 -17.35 11.67
C ILE A 158 3.15 -16.54 12.10
N PHE A 159 3.34 -15.57 13.03
CA PHE A 159 2.28 -14.77 13.65
C PHE A 159 2.51 -13.26 13.42
N ASP A 160 2.84 -12.88 12.20
CA ASP A 160 3.08 -11.47 11.83
C ASP A 160 2.39 -11.09 10.51
N ALA A 161 2.61 -9.87 10.04
CA ALA A 161 2.00 -9.35 8.81
C ALA A 161 2.34 -10.18 7.57
N SER A 162 3.45 -10.92 7.56
CA SER A 162 3.83 -11.75 6.41
C SER A 162 2.84 -12.89 6.15
N SER A 163 2.14 -13.36 7.19
CA SER A 163 1.13 -14.41 7.06
C SER A 163 -0.26 -13.91 6.64
N PHE A 164 -0.49 -12.61 6.54
CA PHE A 164 -1.77 -12.10 6.05
C PHE A 164 -2.02 -12.51 4.59
N PRO A 165 -3.20 -13.06 4.26
CA PRO A 165 -3.51 -13.45 2.88
C PRO A 165 -3.71 -12.26 1.95
N ASN A 166 -4.16 -11.11 2.49
CA ASN A 166 -4.36 -9.86 1.78
C ASN A 166 -4.04 -8.66 2.68
N LEU A 167 -3.80 -7.51 2.05
CA LEU A 167 -3.65 -6.26 2.78
C LEU A 167 -5.00 -5.86 3.39
N VAL A 168 -4.97 -5.48 4.66
CA VAL A 168 -6.14 -4.92 5.34
C VAL A 168 -6.41 -3.49 4.86
N ALA A 169 -7.67 -3.06 4.91
CA ALA A 169 -8.08 -1.70 4.53
C ALA A 169 -7.70 -0.66 5.61
N GLY A 170 -6.43 -0.60 5.97
CA GLY A 170 -5.92 0.29 7.02
C GLY A 170 -4.42 0.13 7.27
N ASN A 171 -3.92 0.86 8.25
CA ASN A 171 -2.56 0.66 8.75
C ASN A 171 -2.46 -0.70 9.44
N THR A 172 -1.34 -1.39 9.27
CA THR A 172 -1.21 -2.81 9.66
C THR A 172 -0.91 -3.03 11.13
N ASN A 173 -0.47 -2.01 11.89
CA ASN A 173 0.00 -2.20 13.27
C ASN A 173 -1.06 -2.83 14.20
N ALA A 174 -2.24 -2.22 14.32
CA ALA A 174 -3.30 -2.74 15.17
C ALA A 174 -3.82 -4.12 14.71
N PRO A 175 -4.09 -4.35 13.40
CA PRO A 175 -4.42 -5.68 12.89
C PRO A 175 -3.37 -6.75 13.20
N VAL A 176 -2.08 -6.45 13.07
CA VAL A 176 -1.00 -7.40 13.37
C VAL A 176 -0.98 -7.78 14.85
N ILE A 177 -1.12 -6.79 15.75
CA ILE A 177 -1.18 -7.06 17.19
C ILE A 177 -2.38 -7.95 17.55
N ALA A 178 -3.57 -7.60 17.04
CA ALA A 178 -4.79 -8.39 17.28
C ALA A 178 -4.68 -9.81 16.72
N PHE A 179 -4.14 -9.95 15.51
CA PHE A 179 -3.90 -11.22 14.86
C PHE A 179 -2.93 -12.11 15.64
N ALA A 180 -1.77 -11.57 16.03
CA ALA A 180 -0.76 -12.30 16.80
C ALA A 180 -1.29 -12.71 18.17
N LEU A 181 -2.03 -11.83 18.86
CA LEU A 181 -2.64 -12.16 20.15
C LEU A 181 -3.65 -13.33 20.02
N LYS A 182 -4.54 -13.26 19.01
CA LYS A 182 -5.48 -14.34 18.74
C LYS A 182 -4.74 -15.66 18.46
N ALA A 183 -3.76 -15.64 17.58
CA ALA A 183 -3.01 -16.83 17.18
C ALA A 183 -2.24 -17.48 18.34
N VAL A 184 -1.62 -16.66 19.23
CA VAL A 184 -0.94 -17.15 20.43
C VAL A 184 -1.94 -17.74 21.43
N THR A 185 -3.11 -17.12 21.60
CA THR A 185 -4.16 -17.66 22.47
C THR A 185 -4.64 -19.03 21.99
N GLU A 186 -4.84 -19.18 20.68
CA GLU A 186 -5.21 -20.49 20.09
C GLU A 186 -4.09 -21.53 20.25
N LEU A 187 -2.82 -21.11 20.08
CA LEU A 187 -1.67 -21.98 20.29
C LEU A 187 -1.58 -22.51 21.74
N ILE A 188 -1.79 -21.64 22.73
CA ILE A 188 -1.76 -22.04 24.15
C ILE A 188 -2.86 -23.06 24.46
N ASN A 189 -4.02 -22.95 23.84
CA ASN A 189 -5.13 -23.88 24.04
C ASN A 189 -4.92 -25.24 23.34
N GLU A 190 -3.91 -25.38 22.47
CA GLU A 190 -3.56 -26.66 21.84
C GLU A 190 -2.70 -27.56 22.77
N TYR A 191 -2.12 -27.02 23.85
CA TYR A 191 -1.25 -27.68 24.81
C TYR A 191 -1.83 -27.65 26.23
#